data_823db7a43b6de7540321386994339fe5
#
_entry.id   823db7a43b6de7540321386994339fe5
#
_cell.length_a   1.000
_cell.length_b   1.000
_cell.length_c   1.000
_cell.angle_alpha   90.00
_cell.angle_beta   90.00
_cell.angle_gamma   90.00
#
_symmetry.space_group_name_H-M   'P 1'
#
loop_
_entity.id
_entity.type
_entity.pdbx_description
1 polymer ?
#
loop_
_entity_poly.entity_id
_entity_poly.type
_entity_poly.pdbx_seq_one_letter_code
_entity_poly.pdbx_strand_id
1 'polypeptide(L)'
;RDSSTSRGLGDVYKRQKEGWLKSTPDTCRLKIVKMENWKHGDPYWLPVKPSPNLPNDQSIRLYPSLCFFEATNVSVGRGTYYPFQVLGFPDPKYGDFTFTPTSLPGFDTNPLQKDKVCYGIDLREYPFEGGLTLRFFLDFYNKAGKDQAFFFSRPNWFDLLAGTKQLRYQIVRGLSEKEIRESWKPELDQYKAMRKKYLLYPDYPTQNKK
;
A
#
# COMPACT_ATOMS: atom_id res chain seq x y z
N ARG A 1 11.49 -14.37 6.35
CA ARG A 1 11.01 -15.03 5.12
C ARG A 1 11.72 -14.41 3.95
N ASP A 2 12.39 -15.25 3.20
CA ASP A 2 13.03 -14.82 1.96
C ASP A 2 11.96 -14.31 0.99
N SER A 3 11.92 -13.00 0.76
CA SER A 3 10.97 -12.37 -0.16
C SER A 3 11.34 -12.58 -1.63
N SER A 4 12.37 -13.39 -1.90
CA SER A 4 12.84 -13.66 -3.26
C SER A 4 11.82 -14.43 -4.10
N THR A 5 10.98 -15.23 -3.47
CA THR A 5 9.96 -16.05 -4.15
C THR A 5 8.76 -15.26 -4.66
N SER A 6 8.52 -14.05 -4.15
CA SER A 6 7.40 -13.18 -4.57
C SER A 6 7.79 -12.13 -5.61
N ARG A 7 9.08 -12.08 -5.99
CA ARG A 7 9.60 -11.10 -6.94
C ARG A 7 9.83 -11.76 -8.28
N GLY A 8 9.29 -11.15 -9.34
CA GLY A 8 9.51 -11.65 -10.70
C GLY A 8 11.00 -11.65 -11.07
N LEU A 9 11.39 -12.55 -11.98
CA LEU A 9 12.78 -12.68 -12.48
C LEU A 9 13.35 -11.35 -13.00
N GLY A 10 12.51 -10.44 -13.52
CA GLY A 10 12.94 -9.11 -13.95
C GLY A 10 13.43 -8.23 -12.81
N ASP A 11 12.86 -8.35 -11.59
CA ASP A 11 13.37 -7.64 -10.41
C ASP A 11 14.71 -8.25 -9.95
N VAL A 12 14.83 -9.55 -9.94
CA VAL A 12 16.10 -10.24 -9.63
C VAL A 12 17.19 -9.80 -10.60
N TYR A 13 16.92 -9.84 -11.91
CA TYR A 13 17.86 -9.40 -12.94
C TYR A 13 18.33 -7.95 -12.73
N LYS A 14 17.39 -7.02 -12.49
CA LYS A 14 17.71 -5.62 -12.20
C LYS A 14 18.60 -5.48 -10.97
N ARG A 15 18.26 -6.16 -9.88
CA ARG A 15 19.02 -6.09 -8.62
C ARG A 15 20.42 -6.64 -8.76
N GLN A 16 20.62 -7.68 -9.58
CA GLN A 16 21.94 -8.21 -9.91
C GLN A 16 22.75 -7.19 -10.72
N LYS A 17 22.14 -6.60 -11.76
CA LYS A 17 22.82 -5.60 -12.62
C LYS A 17 23.20 -4.32 -11.88
N GLU A 18 22.42 -3.91 -10.89
CA GLU A 18 22.72 -2.76 -10.03
C GLU A 18 23.63 -3.11 -8.84
N GLY A 19 24.09 -4.37 -8.71
CA GLY A 19 24.94 -4.81 -7.61
C GLY A 19 24.24 -4.85 -6.24
N TRP A 20 22.93 -4.88 -6.20
CA TRP A 20 22.16 -4.92 -4.95
C TRP A 20 22.05 -6.33 -4.34
N LEU A 21 22.32 -7.37 -5.13
CA LEU A 21 22.45 -8.74 -4.66
C LEU A 21 23.92 -9.12 -4.64
N LYS A 22 24.51 -9.16 -3.44
CA LYS A 22 25.94 -9.39 -3.25
C LYS A 22 26.34 -10.88 -3.27
N SER A 23 25.38 -11.78 -3.16
CA SER A 23 25.62 -13.20 -2.89
C SER A 23 25.57 -14.12 -4.13
N THR A 24 25.28 -13.58 -5.31
CA THR A 24 25.17 -14.39 -6.52
C THR A 24 26.11 -13.87 -7.61
N PRO A 25 27.17 -14.62 -7.99
CA PRO A 25 28.11 -14.20 -9.02
C PRO A 25 27.48 -14.18 -10.41
N ASP A 26 26.47 -15.03 -10.65
CA ASP A 26 25.84 -15.18 -11.97
C ASP A 26 24.59 -14.31 -12.15
N THR A 27 24.50 -13.73 -13.33
CA THR A 27 23.29 -12.98 -13.72
C THR A 27 22.15 -13.97 -14.05
N CYS A 28 20.97 -13.68 -13.52
CA CYS A 28 19.76 -14.43 -13.82
C CYS A 28 19.54 -14.54 -15.35
N ARG A 29 19.34 -15.76 -15.85
CA ARG A 29 18.94 -16.00 -17.24
C ARG A 29 17.47 -15.63 -17.42
N LEU A 30 17.22 -14.47 -18.03
CA LEU A 30 15.89 -13.91 -18.20
C LEU A 30 15.48 -13.97 -19.66
N LYS A 31 14.39 -14.68 -19.96
CA LYS A 31 13.67 -14.61 -21.24
C LYS A 31 12.36 -13.88 -21.03
N ILE A 32 12.14 -12.82 -21.78
CA ILE A 32 10.96 -11.98 -21.67
C ILE A 32 10.09 -12.19 -22.89
N VAL A 33 8.80 -12.50 -22.66
CA VAL A 33 7.76 -12.46 -23.68
C VAL A 33 6.97 -11.19 -23.44
N LYS A 34 7.09 -10.23 -24.35
CA LYS A 34 6.37 -8.96 -24.26
C LYS A 34 4.91 -9.15 -24.59
N MET A 35 4.04 -8.42 -23.86
CA MET A 35 2.64 -8.28 -24.25
C MET A 35 2.53 -7.38 -25.47
N GLU A 36 1.63 -7.74 -26.38
CA GLU A 36 1.26 -6.92 -27.52
C GLU A 36 0.05 -6.04 -27.17
N ASN A 37 -0.07 -4.90 -27.83
CA ASN A 37 -1.20 -3.97 -27.68
C ASN A 37 -1.46 -3.50 -26.24
N TRP A 38 -0.42 -3.43 -25.41
CA TRP A 38 -0.47 -2.93 -24.05
C TRP A 38 0.53 -1.80 -23.82
N LYS A 39 0.14 -0.81 -23.04
CA LYS A 39 1.00 0.29 -22.59
C LYS A 39 0.70 0.68 -21.14
N HIS A 40 1.66 1.32 -20.48
CA HIS A 40 1.46 1.88 -19.15
C HIS A 40 0.31 2.89 -19.16
N GLY A 41 -0.58 2.77 -18.18
CA GLY A 41 -1.77 3.63 -18.07
C GLY A 41 -3.02 3.05 -18.69
N ASP A 42 -2.95 1.95 -19.46
CA ASP A 42 -4.15 1.27 -19.92
C ASP A 42 -4.91 0.69 -18.71
N PRO A 43 -6.22 0.90 -18.62
CA PRO A 43 -7.02 0.27 -17.58
C PRO A 43 -7.07 -1.24 -17.77
N TYR A 44 -6.96 -1.97 -16.67
CA TYR A 44 -7.08 -3.42 -16.69
C TYR A 44 -7.88 -3.88 -15.48
N TRP A 45 -9.00 -4.54 -15.73
CA TRP A 45 -9.83 -5.16 -14.70
C TRP A 45 -9.39 -6.60 -14.51
N LEU A 46 -9.03 -6.95 -13.29
CA LEU A 46 -8.62 -8.30 -12.97
C LEU A 46 -9.81 -9.25 -13.05
N PRO A 47 -9.75 -10.31 -13.90
CA PRO A 47 -10.84 -11.27 -14.03
C PRO A 47 -10.97 -12.16 -12.78
N VAL A 48 -9.91 -12.24 -11.99
CA VAL A 48 -9.86 -13.01 -10.73
C VAL A 48 -9.30 -12.11 -9.65
N LYS A 49 -9.97 -12.05 -8.51
CA LYS A 49 -9.50 -11.29 -7.35
C LYS A 49 -8.15 -11.81 -6.86
N PRO A 50 -7.16 -10.93 -6.62
CA PRO A 50 -5.80 -11.33 -6.25
C PRO A 50 -5.72 -11.88 -4.82
N SER A 51 -6.70 -11.57 -3.99
CA SER A 51 -6.79 -12.03 -2.60
C SER A 51 -8.25 -12.05 -2.14
N PRO A 52 -8.63 -12.95 -1.23
CA PRO A 52 -9.94 -12.87 -0.57
C PRO A 52 -10.20 -11.49 0.05
N ASN A 53 -9.16 -10.82 0.55
CA ASN A 53 -9.25 -9.49 1.16
C ASN A 53 -9.07 -8.32 0.15
N LEU A 54 -8.96 -8.60 -1.15
CA LEU A 54 -8.98 -7.60 -2.22
C LEU A 54 -10.03 -8.02 -3.25
N PRO A 55 -11.34 -7.89 -2.91
CA PRO A 55 -12.43 -8.51 -3.68
C PRO A 55 -12.77 -7.81 -4.98
N ASN A 56 -12.37 -6.55 -5.17
CA ASN A 56 -12.73 -5.74 -6.33
C ASN A 56 -11.67 -4.64 -6.61
N ASP A 57 -11.85 -3.93 -7.73
CA ASP A 57 -10.93 -2.87 -8.16
C ASP A 57 -10.79 -1.73 -7.15
N GLN A 58 -11.87 -1.37 -6.46
CA GLN A 58 -11.82 -0.30 -5.46
C GLN A 58 -10.86 -0.65 -4.32
N SER A 59 -10.96 -1.87 -3.80
CA SER A 59 -10.04 -2.35 -2.76
C SER A 59 -8.58 -2.39 -3.25
N ILE A 60 -8.37 -2.82 -4.51
CA ILE A 60 -7.03 -2.89 -5.12
C ILE A 60 -6.44 -1.48 -5.28
N ARG A 61 -7.22 -0.52 -5.74
CA ARG A 61 -6.78 0.88 -5.91
C ARG A 61 -6.46 1.55 -4.58
N LEU A 62 -7.25 1.28 -3.54
CA LEU A 62 -7.06 1.83 -2.20
C LEU A 62 -5.90 1.16 -1.43
N TYR A 63 -5.60 -0.11 -1.74
CA TYR A 63 -4.64 -0.93 -0.99
C TYR A 63 -3.27 -0.25 -0.76
N PRO A 64 -2.62 0.39 -1.74
CA PRO A 64 -1.33 1.04 -1.51
C PRO A 64 -1.36 2.11 -0.40
N SER A 65 -2.50 2.75 -0.21
CA SER A 65 -2.72 3.78 0.82
C SER A 65 -3.18 3.20 2.16
N LEU A 66 -3.93 2.08 2.12
CA LEU A 66 -4.56 1.50 3.31
C LEU A 66 -3.75 0.36 3.93
N CYS A 67 -2.80 -0.25 3.22
CA CYS A 67 -2.00 -1.35 3.75
C CYS A 67 -1.22 -0.99 5.02
N PHE A 68 -0.84 0.29 5.19
CA PHE A 68 -0.15 0.77 6.39
C PHE A 68 -0.97 0.60 7.67
N PHE A 69 -2.30 0.63 7.56
CA PHE A 69 -3.18 0.41 8.71
C PHE A 69 -3.10 -1.01 9.27
N GLU A 70 -2.58 -1.98 8.50
CA GLU A 70 -2.32 -3.34 9.02
C GLU A 70 -1.30 -3.37 10.17
N ALA A 71 -0.57 -2.29 10.36
CA ALA A 71 0.37 -2.09 11.46
C ALA A 71 -0.21 -1.27 12.62
N THR A 72 -1.51 -1.00 12.61
CA THR A 72 -2.20 -0.14 13.58
C THR A 72 -3.33 -0.88 14.28
N ASN A 73 -4.03 -0.18 15.18
CA ASN A 73 -5.25 -0.65 15.84
C ASN A 73 -6.52 -0.41 15.00
N VAL A 74 -6.42 0.29 13.88
CA VAL A 74 -7.55 0.63 13.01
C VAL A 74 -7.91 -0.54 12.12
N SER A 75 -9.19 -0.91 12.10
CA SER A 75 -9.69 -1.93 11.18
C SER A 75 -9.75 -1.39 9.76
N VAL A 76 -9.30 -2.19 8.81
CA VAL A 76 -9.41 -1.96 7.36
C VAL A 76 -10.59 -2.72 6.74
N GLY A 77 -11.59 -3.08 7.56
CA GLY A 77 -12.76 -3.81 7.11
C GLY A 77 -12.55 -5.30 6.85
N ARG A 78 -11.44 -5.90 7.27
CA ARG A 78 -11.33 -7.37 7.30
C ARG A 78 -12.40 -7.93 8.22
N GLY A 79 -12.99 -9.07 7.84
CA GLY A 79 -14.18 -9.61 8.53
C GLY A 79 -15.48 -8.91 8.12
N THR A 80 -15.47 -8.20 6.99
CA THR A 80 -16.64 -7.71 6.26
C THR A 80 -16.54 -8.11 4.78
N TYR A 81 -17.59 -7.85 4.00
CA TYR A 81 -17.57 -8.08 2.54
C TYR A 81 -16.85 -6.98 1.73
N TYR A 82 -16.32 -5.95 2.41
CA TYR A 82 -15.65 -4.80 1.79
C TYR A 82 -14.29 -4.46 2.45
N PRO A 83 -13.39 -5.45 2.60
CA PRO A 83 -12.07 -5.20 3.15
C PRO A 83 -11.28 -4.22 2.27
N PHE A 84 -10.46 -3.38 2.92
CA PHE A 84 -9.71 -2.27 2.29
C PHE A 84 -10.58 -1.26 1.54
N GLN A 85 -11.85 -1.13 1.93
CA GLN A 85 -12.78 -0.13 1.41
C GLN A 85 -13.45 0.66 2.53
N VAL A 86 -13.14 0.36 3.78
CA VAL A 86 -13.54 1.10 4.97
C VAL A 86 -12.39 1.18 5.95
N LEU A 87 -12.41 2.20 6.77
CA LEU A 87 -11.50 2.36 7.92
C LEU A 87 -12.31 2.67 9.16
N GLY A 88 -11.97 2.08 10.30
CA GLY A 88 -12.66 2.40 11.55
C GLY A 88 -12.01 1.83 12.79
N PHE A 89 -12.41 2.41 13.93
CA PHE A 89 -11.99 2.00 15.26
C PHE A 89 -13.20 2.09 16.20
N PRO A 90 -13.28 1.33 17.32
CA PRO A 90 -14.40 1.39 18.27
C PRO A 90 -14.42 2.68 19.13
N ASP A 91 -14.51 3.85 18.47
CA ASP A 91 -14.62 5.15 19.09
C ASP A 91 -15.28 6.13 18.09
N PRO A 92 -16.40 6.77 18.43
CA PRO A 92 -17.15 7.66 17.52
C PRO A 92 -16.33 8.82 16.94
N LYS A 93 -15.25 9.24 17.58
CA LYS A 93 -14.39 10.34 17.07
C LYS A 93 -13.74 10.04 15.71
N TYR A 94 -13.70 8.76 15.30
CA TYR A 94 -13.07 8.38 14.02
C TYR A 94 -13.95 8.63 12.80
N GLY A 95 -15.28 8.76 12.97
CA GLY A 95 -16.19 9.12 11.89
C GLY A 95 -17.61 8.61 12.11
N ASP A 96 -18.51 8.94 11.17
CA ASP A 96 -19.95 8.67 11.28
C ASP A 96 -20.36 7.32 10.66
N PHE A 97 -19.54 6.78 9.75
CA PHE A 97 -19.83 5.46 9.17
C PHE A 97 -19.52 4.35 10.16
N THR A 98 -20.44 3.40 10.30
CA THR A 98 -20.26 2.27 11.23
C THR A 98 -20.25 0.93 10.51
N PHE A 99 -19.41 0.02 11.03
CA PHE A 99 -19.37 -1.38 10.61
C PHE A 99 -18.86 -2.26 11.76
N THR A 100 -19.16 -3.55 11.70
CA THR A 100 -18.71 -4.50 12.72
C THR A 100 -17.96 -5.64 12.02
N PRO A 101 -16.63 -5.76 12.21
CA PRO A 101 -15.88 -6.93 11.77
C PRO A 101 -16.36 -8.18 12.47
N THR A 102 -16.61 -9.26 11.72
CA THR A 102 -17.04 -10.56 12.28
C THR A 102 -16.15 -11.67 11.74
N SER A 103 -16.26 -12.88 12.34
CA SER A 103 -15.64 -14.06 11.76
C SER A 103 -16.30 -14.39 10.42
N LEU A 104 -15.54 -14.26 9.33
CA LEU A 104 -16.06 -14.44 7.98
C LEU A 104 -15.26 -15.55 7.26
N PRO A 105 -15.78 -16.80 7.19
CA PRO A 105 -15.11 -17.88 6.47
C PRO A 105 -14.83 -17.53 5.02
N GLY A 106 -13.63 -17.87 4.54
CA GLY A 106 -13.18 -17.51 3.19
C GLY A 106 -12.57 -16.11 3.05
N PHE A 107 -12.64 -15.27 4.12
CA PHE A 107 -12.00 -13.96 4.20
C PHE A 107 -11.04 -13.88 5.39
N ASP A 108 -11.57 -13.49 6.56
CA ASP A 108 -10.80 -13.41 7.80
C ASP A 108 -11.69 -13.94 8.96
N THR A 109 -11.24 -14.96 9.66
CA THR A 109 -11.99 -15.57 10.77
C THR A 109 -11.69 -14.94 12.12
N ASN A 110 -10.61 -14.15 12.21
CA ASN A 110 -10.23 -13.44 13.44
C ASN A 110 -9.76 -12.00 13.12
N PRO A 111 -10.64 -11.16 12.53
CA PRO A 111 -10.28 -9.81 12.12
C PRO A 111 -9.99 -8.94 13.34
N LEU A 112 -9.19 -7.88 13.09
CA LEU A 112 -8.96 -6.82 14.06
C LEU A 112 -10.30 -6.15 14.42
N GLN A 113 -10.52 -5.84 15.72
CA GLN A 113 -11.75 -5.28 16.25
C GLN A 113 -12.99 -6.19 16.07
N LYS A 114 -12.78 -7.50 16.03
CA LYS A 114 -13.86 -8.50 15.91
C LYS A 114 -14.98 -8.24 16.92
N ASP A 115 -16.23 -8.31 16.43
CA ASP A 115 -17.48 -8.18 17.17
C ASP A 115 -17.66 -6.80 17.86
N LYS A 116 -16.83 -5.79 17.51
CA LYS A 116 -16.97 -4.42 18.01
C LYS A 116 -17.50 -3.50 16.92
N VAL A 117 -18.41 -2.61 17.28
CA VAL A 117 -18.85 -1.55 16.39
C VAL A 117 -17.69 -0.58 16.18
N CYS A 118 -17.22 -0.47 14.95
CA CYS A 118 -16.21 0.48 14.53
C CYS A 118 -16.87 1.70 13.90
N TYR A 119 -16.36 2.87 14.21
CA TYR A 119 -16.74 4.16 13.64
C TYR A 119 -15.61 4.65 12.72
N GLY A 120 -15.96 5.24 11.59
CA GLY A 120 -14.92 5.64 10.65
C GLY A 120 -15.44 6.17 9.33
N ILE A 121 -14.83 5.76 8.23
CA ILE A 121 -15.15 6.26 6.88
C ILE A 121 -15.44 5.11 5.92
N ASP A 122 -16.38 5.38 5.01
CA ASP A 122 -16.73 4.52 3.88
C ASP A 122 -16.00 5.02 2.62
N LEU A 123 -15.24 4.13 2.01
CA LEU A 123 -14.46 4.41 0.80
C LEU A 123 -14.93 3.56 -0.40
N ARG A 124 -16.04 2.85 -0.28
CA ARG A 124 -16.55 1.98 -1.36
C ARG A 124 -16.82 2.76 -2.65
N GLU A 125 -17.37 3.95 -2.51
CA GLU A 125 -17.68 4.86 -3.62
C GLU A 125 -16.74 6.07 -3.66
N TYR A 126 -15.63 6.03 -2.90
CA TYR A 126 -14.68 7.12 -2.88
C TYR A 126 -13.98 7.22 -4.25
N PRO A 127 -14.02 8.40 -4.91
CA PRO A 127 -13.42 8.59 -6.23
C PRO A 127 -11.91 8.60 -6.14
N PHE A 128 -11.31 7.42 -6.19
CA PHE A 128 -9.87 7.23 -6.08
C PHE A 128 -9.30 6.55 -7.33
N GLU A 129 -8.51 7.28 -8.08
CA GLU A 129 -7.90 6.78 -9.33
C GLU A 129 -6.72 5.83 -9.09
N GLY A 130 -6.33 5.63 -7.84
CA GLY A 130 -5.21 4.78 -7.44
C GLY A 130 -3.96 5.58 -7.05
N GLY A 131 -2.86 4.86 -6.84
CA GLY A 131 -1.61 5.44 -6.36
C GLY A 131 -1.50 5.38 -4.83
N LEU A 132 -0.70 6.28 -4.27
CA LEU A 132 -0.45 6.39 -2.83
C LEU A 132 -0.90 7.75 -2.32
N THR A 133 -1.71 7.75 -1.25
CA THR A 133 -1.93 8.93 -0.41
C THR A 133 -1.75 8.57 1.06
N LEU A 134 -1.17 9.47 1.82
CA LEU A 134 -1.03 9.36 3.27
C LEU A 134 -2.18 10.06 4.02
N ARG A 135 -3.10 10.72 3.28
CA ARG A 135 -4.20 11.51 3.85
C ARG A 135 -4.98 10.75 4.91
N PHE A 136 -5.46 9.55 4.58
CA PHE A 136 -6.24 8.75 5.52
C PHE A 136 -5.44 8.36 6.75
N PHE A 137 -4.18 7.98 6.56
CA PHE A 137 -3.31 7.58 7.66
C PHE A 137 -3.02 8.74 8.61
N LEU A 138 -2.70 9.91 8.08
CA LEU A 138 -2.45 11.12 8.86
C LEU A 138 -3.72 11.60 9.60
N ASP A 139 -4.90 11.52 8.95
CA ASP A 139 -6.17 11.88 9.59
C ASP A 139 -6.46 10.98 10.79
N PHE A 140 -6.36 9.66 10.62
CA PHE A 140 -6.61 8.71 11.70
C PHE A 140 -5.56 8.80 12.82
N TYR A 141 -4.30 9.06 12.48
CA TYR A 141 -3.27 9.32 13.49
C TYR A 141 -3.56 10.59 14.30
N ASN A 142 -4.02 11.66 13.66
CA ASN A 142 -4.46 12.87 14.35
C ASN A 142 -5.66 12.60 15.26
N LYS A 143 -6.69 11.87 14.79
CA LYS A 143 -7.85 11.46 15.60
C LYS A 143 -7.46 10.57 16.78
N ALA A 144 -6.38 9.80 16.66
CA ALA A 144 -5.79 9.05 17.76
C ALA A 144 -5.06 9.94 18.80
N GLY A 145 -5.10 11.25 18.63
CA GLY A 145 -4.38 12.20 19.51
C GLY A 145 -2.87 12.18 19.31
N LYS A 146 -2.39 11.66 18.19
CA LYS A 146 -0.96 11.46 17.88
C LYS A 146 -0.24 10.55 18.90
N ASP A 147 -1.00 9.72 19.60
CA ASP A 147 -0.44 8.73 20.51
C ASP A 147 0.23 7.61 19.70
N GLN A 148 1.55 7.67 19.63
CA GLN A 148 2.36 6.73 18.89
C GLN A 148 2.22 5.30 19.45
N ALA A 149 2.25 5.14 20.76
CA ALA A 149 2.22 3.83 21.42
C ALA A 149 0.87 3.14 21.21
N PHE A 150 -0.21 3.91 21.27
CA PHE A 150 -1.56 3.43 21.00
C PHE A 150 -1.77 3.11 19.50
N PHE A 151 -1.40 4.03 18.61
CA PHE A 151 -1.75 3.94 17.19
C PHE A 151 -0.96 2.85 16.45
N PHE A 152 0.36 2.84 16.60
CA PHE A 152 1.24 1.85 15.96
C PHE A 152 1.33 0.58 16.80
N SER A 153 0.35 -0.31 16.69
CA SER A 153 0.34 -1.59 17.42
C SER A 153 1.49 -2.52 16.99
N ARG A 154 1.99 -2.37 15.77
CA ARG A 154 3.10 -3.15 15.20
C ARG A 154 4.08 -2.26 14.43
N PRO A 155 4.87 -1.40 15.10
CA PRO A 155 5.71 -0.41 14.42
C PRO A 155 6.76 -1.04 13.48
N ASN A 156 7.33 -2.19 13.81
CA ASN A 156 8.26 -2.90 12.94
C ASN A 156 7.58 -3.39 11.66
N TRP A 157 6.30 -3.79 11.73
CA TRP A 157 5.52 -4.18 10.56
C TRP A 157 5.23 -2.98 9.66
N PHE A 158 4.93 -1.83 10.25
CA PHE A 158 4.82 -0.57 9.49
C PHE A 158 6.10 -0.26 8.71
N ASP A 159 7.24 -0.36 9.38
CA ASP A 159 8.55 -0.08 8.77
C ASP A 159 8.86 -1.06 7.61
N LEU A 160 8.44 -2.33 7.74
CA LEU A 160 8.56 -3.32 6.66
C LEU A 160 7.63 -3.01 5.48
N LEU A 161 6.39 -2.61 5.72
CA LEU A 161 5.44 -2.20 4.68
C LEU A 161 5.92 -0.96 3.94
N ALA A 162 6.45 0.02 4.67
CA ALA A 162 7.01 1.25 4.09
C ALA A 162 8.37 1.05 3.43
N GLY A 163 9.07 -0.05 3.74
CA GLY A 163 10.46 -0.30 3.31
C GLY A 163 11.50 0.57 4.02
N THR A 164 11.08 1.39 4.98
CA THR A 164 11.95 2.30 5.73
C THR A 164 11.29 2.71 7.05
N LYS A 165 12.11 3.00 8.06
CA LYS A 165 11.67 3.59 9.33
C LYS A 165 11.34 5.09 9.19
N GLN A 166 11.87 5.73 8.17
CA GLN A 166 11.81 7.17 8.01
C GLN A 166 10.37 7.68 7.91
N LEU A 167 9.50 6.98 7.18
CA LEU A 167 8.10 7.38 7.04
C LEU A 167 7.40 7.46 8.40
N ARG A 168 7.58 6.45 9.26
CA ARG A 168 6.98 6.47 10.60
C ARG A 168 7.50 7.62 11.45
N TYR A 169 8.80 7.88 11.44
CA TYR A 169 9.39 9.01 12.18
C TYR A 169 8.87 10.35 11.65
N GLN A 170 8.71 10.53 10.36
CA GLN A 170 8.15 11.74 9.77
C GLN A 170 6.71 11.97 10.22
N ILE A 171 5.88 10.92 10.21
CA ILE A 171 4.49 10.97 10.69
C ILE A 171 4.43 11.35 12.18
N VAL A 172 5.23 10.69 13.01
CA VAL A 172 5.29 10.97 14.46
C VAL A 172 5.75 12.39 14.74
N ARG A 173 6.66 12.93 13.95
CA ARG A 173 7.09 14.33 14.03
C ARG A 173 6.06 15.34 13.53
N GLY A 174 4.94 14.86 12.97
CA GLY A 174 3.84 15.71 12.52
C GLY A 174 4.04 16.34 11.15
N LEU A 175 4.92 15.80 10.31
CA LEU A 175 5.10 16.29 8.94
C LEU A 175 3.81 16.07 8.13
N SER A 176 3.48 17.04 7.31
CA SER A 176 2.40 16.92 6.31
C SER A 176 2.76 15.94 5.19
N GLU A 177 1.76 15.42 4.48
CA GLU A 177 2.00 14.57 3.30
C GLU A 177 2.89 15.28 2.27
N LYS A 178 2.73 16.59 2.09
CA LYS A 178 3.56 17.38 1.17
C LYS A 178 5.03 17.35 1.56
N GLU A 179 5.36 17.64 2.82
CA GLU A 179 6.74 17.62 3.32
C GLU A 179 7.35 16.23 3.23
N ILE A 180 6.59 15.20 3.56
CA ILE A 180 7.02 13.80 3.43
C ILE A 180 7.36 13.48 1.98
N ARG A 181 6.50 13.85 1.02
CA ARG A 181 6.72 13.61 -0.41
C ARG A 181 7.92 14.40 -0.96
N GLU A 182 8.11 15.62 -0.51
CA GLU A 182 9.27 16.44 -0.89
C GLU A 182 10.58 15.78 -0.43
N SER A 183 10.59 15.16 0.75
CA SER A 183 11.78 14.46 1.25
C SER A 183 12.17 13.24 0.42
N TRP A 184 11.23 12.59 -0.28
CA TRP A 184 11.50 11.43 -1.15
C TRP A 184 11.99 11.82 -2.53
N LYS A 185 11.73 13.04 -2.95
CA LYS A 185 11.91 13.47 -4.34
C LYS A 185 13.31 13.23 -4.88
N PRO A 186 14.42 13.56 -4.19
CA PRO A 186 15.76 13.34 -4.72
C PRO A 186 16.06 11.87 -5.03
N GLU A 187 15.79 10.97 -4.07
CA GLU A 187 16.03 9.54 -4.25
C GLU A 187 15.09 8.93 -5.29
N LEU A 188 13.83 9.37 -5.30
CA LEU A 188 12.84 8.92 -6.28
C LEU A 188 13.23 9.33 -7.70
N ASP A 189 13.74 10.54 -7.90
CA ASP A 189 14.19 11.02 -9.22
C ASP A 189 15.44 10.24 -9.69
N GLN A 190 16.37 9.95 -8.79
CA GLN A 190 17.52 9.07 -9.08
C GLN A 190 17.06 7.67 -9.48
N TYR A 191 16.13 7.08 -8.72
CA TYR A 191 15.57 5.77 -9.05
C TYR A 191 14.83 5.77 -10.39
N LYS A 192 14.05 6.80 -10.69
CA LYS A 192 13.35 6.95 -11.98
C LYS A 192 14.34 7.03 -13.14
N ALA A 193 15.44 7.75 -12.97
CA ALA A 193 16.49 7.82 -14.00
C ALA A 193 17.15 6.45 -14.22
N MET A 194 17.48 5.75 -13.15
CA MET A 194 18.08 4.41 -13.20
C MET A 194 17.14 3.38 -13.83
N ARG A 195 15.84 3.36 -13.44
CA ARG A 195 14.89 2.35 -13.92
C ARG A 195 14.61 2.42 -15.41
N LYS A 196 14.81 3.57 -16.07
CA LYS A 196 14.53 3.76 -17.51
C LYS A 196 15.18 2.70 -18.39
N LYS A 197 16.41 2.26 -18.06
CA LYS A 197 17.13 1.21 -18.82
C LYS A 197 16.52 -0.18 -18.70
N TYR A 198 15.58 -0.38 -17.76
CA TYR A 198 14.90 -1.66 -17.52
C TYR A 198 13.45 -1.67 -18.01
N LEU A 199 12.94 -0.56 -18.51
CA LEU A 199 11.57 -0.49 -19.00
C LEU A 199 11.43 -1.29 -20.29
N LEU A 200 10.47 -2.18 -20.32
CA LEU A 200 10.13 -2.99 -21.50
C LEU A 200 9.18 -2.27 -22.44
N TYR A 201 8.43 -1.33 -21.91
CA TYR A 201 7.43 -0.51 -22.59
C TYR A 201 7.71 0.98 -22.31
N PRO A 202 7.22 1.90 -23.15
CA PRO A 202 7.30 3.33 -22.87
C PRO A 202 6.81 3.64 -21.45
N ASP A 203 7.47 4.55 -20.77
CA ASP A 203 7.05 4.98 -19.42
C ASP A 203 5.69 5.70 -19.50
N TYR A 204 5.06 5.90 -18.33
CA TYR A 204 3.83 6.69 -18.25
C TYR A 204 4.03 8.04 -18.94
N PRO A 205 3.02 8.55 -19.69
CA PRO A 205 3.10 9.90 -20.22
C PRO A 205 3.35 10.87 -19.07
N THR A 206 4.32 11.75 -19.26
CA THR A 206 4.58 12.82 -18.28
C THR A 206 3.31 13.68 -18.24
N GLN A 207 2.58 13.62 -17.13
CA GLN A 207 1.50 14.58 -16.90
C GLN A 207 2.16 15.96 -16.79
N ASN A 208 2.12 16.73 -17.87
CA ASN A 208 2.36 18.15 -17.79
C ASN A 208 1.24 18.71 -16.88
N LYS A 209 1.56 18.97 -15.62
CA LYS A 209 0.68 19.78 -14.78
C LYS A 209 0.56 21.13 -15.44
N LYS A 210 -0.59 21.37 -16.06
CA LYS A 210 -1.03 22.73 -16.40
C LYS A 210 -1.35 23.49 -15.13
#